data_c95a49301f87a027fe8897f72ffacfd2
#
_entry.id   c95a49301f87a027fe8897f72ffacfd2
#
_cell.length_a   1.000
_cell.length_b   1.000
_cell.length_c   1.000
_cell.angle_alpha   90.00
_cell.angle_beta   90.00
_cell.angle_gamma   90.00
#
_symmetry.space_group_name_H-M   'P 1'
#
loop_
_entity.id
_entity.type
_entity.pdbx_description
1 polymer ?
#
loop_
_entity_poly.entity_id
_entity_poly.type
_entity_poly.pdbx_seq_one_letter_code
_entity_poly.pdbx_strand_id
1 'polypeptide(L)'
;PSTAHYSWSKGVKMLGIGRDRLRLIPGRAMRLDIDALSEALDDCVRTRRPVLMAVGVFGSTEFGTIDPLDALADLRERMRARGLGFALHADAAWGGYLCTLFRSEDGALRDADAVGREFARFPSSAVHAAVGGLTRMDSVTIDPHKLGYLPYGSGAFVCRDQRAIELLTESADYVFSERDEGDFFARHRQLGRYIPEGSKPGANAAAVYVVHRTLP
;
A
#
# COMPACT_ATOMS: atom_id res chain seq x y z
N PRO A 1 3.49 -6.90 -10.20
CA PRO A 1 4.21 -8.12 -10.55
C PRO A 1 3.29 -9.28 -10.90
N SER A 2 3.84 -10.34 -11.52
CA SER A 2 3.10 -11.58 -11.81
C SER A 2 2.64 -12.32 -10.54
N THR A 3 3.27 -12.03 -9.40
CA THR A 3 2.91 -12.51 -8.06
C THR A 3 1.81 -11.71 -7.37
N ALA A 4 1.23 -10.70 -8.05
CA ALA A 4 0.18 -9.87 -7.50
C ALA A 4 -1.09 -10.68 -7.17
N HIS A 5 -1.74 -10.33 -6.07
CA HIS A 5 -2.98 -10.97 -5.66
C HIS A 5 -4.10 -10.75 -6.69
N TYR A 6 -4.97 -11.74 -6.87
CA TYR A 6 -6.05 -11.72 -7.87
C TYR A 6 -7.09 -10.60 -7.66
N SER A 7 -7.13 -9.97 -6.48
CA SER A 7 -7.98 -8.81 -6.21
C SER A 7 -7.72 -7.64 -7.17
N TRP A 8 -6.49 -7.45 -7.65
CA TRP A 8 -6.16 -6.44 -8.64
C TRP A 8 -6.93 -6.65 -9.95
N SER A 9 -6.96 -7.90 -10.43
CA SER A 9 -7.73 -8.26 -11.63
C SER A 9 -9.25 -8.08 -11.42
N LYS A 10 -9.76 -8.37 -10.23
CA LYS A 10 -11.17 -8.11 -9.88
C LYS A 10 -11.44 -6.61 -9.76
N GLY A 11 -10.56 -5.88 -9.07
CA GLY A 11 -10.72 -4.44 -8.83
C GLY A 11 -10.83 -3.62 -10.12
N VAL A 12 -9.94 -3.84 -11.10
CA VAL A 12 -10.01 -3.12 -12.38
C VAL A 12 -11.29 -3.41 -13.17
N LYS A 13 -11.88 -4.60 -12.99
CA LYS A 13 -13.17 -4.94 -13.59
C LYS A 13 -14.32 -4.22 -12.89
N MET A 14 -14.33 -4.26 -11.54
CA MET A 14 -15.37 -3.62 -10.73
C MET A 14 -15.41 -2.10 -10.94
N LEU A 15 -14.23 -1.49 -11.08
CA LEU A 15 -14.10 -0.05 -11.33
C LEU A 15 -14.37 0.36 -12.80
N GLY A 16 -14.70 -0.58 -13.67
CA GLY A 16 -14.95 -0.28 -15.10
C GLY A 16 -13.70 0.09 -15.89
N ILE A 17 -12.51 -0.04 -15.32
CA ILE A 17 -11.23 0.26 -15.98
C ILE A 17 -10.96 -0.76 -17.10
N GLY A 18 -11.33 -2.02 -16.86
CA GLY A 18 -11.11 -3.13 -17.77
C GLY A 18 -9.80 -3.87 -17.54
N ARG A 19 -9.85 -5.18 -17.73
CA ARG A 19 -8.69 -6.07 -17.50
C ARG A 19 -7.53 -5.76 -18.43
N ASP A 20 -7.80 -5.30 -19.65
CA ASP A 20 -6.78 -4.98 -20.67
C ASP A 20 -5.90 -3.79 -20.25
N ARG A 21 -6.34 -3.02 -19.24
CA ARG A 21 -5.58 -1.92 -18.67
C ARG A 21 -4.70 -2.35 -17.48
N LEU A 22 -4.83 -3.58 -17.02
CA LEU A 22 -3.97 -4.16 -15.99
C LEU A 22 -2.83 -4.92 -16.67
N ARG A 23 -1.62 -4.37 -16.60
CA ARG A 23 -0.41 -5.03 -17.09
C ARG A 23 0.30 -5.74 -15.94
N LEU A 24 0.38 -7.06 -16.00
CA LEU A 24 1.19 -7.84 -15.09
C LEU A 24 2.64 -7.84 -15.59
N ILE A 25 3.55 -7.35 -14.77
CA ILE A 25 4.99 -7.31 -15.09
C ILE A 25 5.61 -8.65 -14.67
N PRO A 26 6.47 -9.24 -15.49
CA PRO A 26 7.20 -10.46 -15.14
C PRO A 26 7.92 -10.35 -13.81
N GLY A 27 8.14 -11.49 -13.17
CA GLY A 27 8.93 -11.59 -11.95
C GLY A 27 10.30 -12.20 -12.24
N ARG A 28 11.30 -11.75 -11.48
CA ARG A 28 12.61 -12.38 -11.38
C ARG A 28 12.79 -12.87 -9.95
N ALA A 29 13.04 -14.16 -9.74
CA ALA A 29 13.10 -14.78 -8.41
C ALA A 29 11.85 -14.48 -7.54
N MET A 30 10.66 -14.58 -8.15
CA MET A 30 9.34 -14.31 -7.52
C MET A 30 9.18 -12.87 -6.97
N ARG A 31 9.94 -11.92 -7.48
CA ARG A 31 9.87 -10.49 -7.17
C ARG A 31 9.68 -9.69 -8.45
N LEU A 32 9.15 -8.47 -8.35
CA LEU A 32 9.01 -7.57 -9.50
C LEU A 32 10.33 -7.38 -10.23
N ASP A 33 10.34 -7.64 -11.53
CA ASP A 33 11.48 -7.33 -12.40
C ASP A 33 11.42 -5.84 -12.78
N ILE A 34 12.34 -5.06 -12.21
CA ILE A 34 12.40 -3.59 -12.42
C ILE A 34 12.81 -3.26 -13.86
N ASP A 35 13.62 -4.08 -14.49
CA ASP A 35 14.05 -3.86 -15.89
C ASP A 35 12.86 -4.05 -16.82
N ALA A 36 12.09 -5.14 -16.64
CA ALA A 36 10.86 -5.38 -17.40
C ALA A 36 9.79 -4.29 -17.16
N LEU A 37 9.71 -3.76 -15.94
CA LEU A 37 8.83 -2.63 -15.66
C LEU A 37 9.33 -1.36 -16.36
N SER A 38 10.63 -1.10 -16.34
CA SER A 38 11.22 0.06 -17.02
C SER A 38 10.92 0.04 -18.52
N GLU A 39 11.12 -1.09 -19.19
CA GLU A 39 10.78 -1.28 -20.60
C GLU A 39 9.29 -1.00 -20.88
N ALA A 40 8.42 -1.49 -19.99
CA ALA A 40 6.98 -1.26 -20.11
C ALA A 40 6.60 0.23 -19.98
N LEU A 41 7.28 0.96 -19.09
CA LEU A 41 7.06 2.40 -18.89
C LEU A 41 7.69 3.22 -20.02
N ASP A 42 8.83 2.80 -20.56
CA ASP A 42 9.44 3.40 -21.76
C ASP A 42 8.50 3.35 -22.95
N ASP A 43 7.80 2.22 -23.14
CA ASP A 43 6.74 2.12 -24.15
C ASP A 43 5.60 3.12 -23.90
N CYS A 44 5.20 3.29 -22.63
CA CYS A 44 4.16 4.27 -22.28
C CYS A 44 4.61 5.71 -22.58
N VAL A 45 5.86 6.06 -22.29
CA VAL A 45 6.44 7.37 -22.64
C VAL A 45 6.41 7.57 -24.16
N ARG A 46 6.94 6.59 -24.92
CA ARG A 46 7.02 6.65 -26.40
C ARG A 46 5.65 6.77 -27.05
N THR A 47 4.65 6.04 -26.54
CA THR A 47 3.28 6.03 -27.09
C THR A 47 2.36 7.06 -26.45
N ARG A 48 2.87 7.90 -25.54
CA ARG A 48 2.09 8.88 -24.76
C ARG A 48 0.90 8.25 -24.03
N ARG A 49 1.05 7.02 -23.58
CA ARG A 49 0.01 6.30 -22.84
C ARG A 49 0.13 6.66 -21.35
N PRO A 50 -0.94 7.21 -20.74
CA PRO A 50 -0.91 7.51 -19.32
C PRO A 50 -0.83 6.22 -18.49
N VAL A 51 -0.16 6.32 -17.35
CA VAL A 51 -0.10 5.27 -16.32
C VAL A 51 -0.77 5.82 -15.07
N LEU A 52 -1.76 5.11 -14.55
CA LEU A 52 -2.46 5.52 -13.35
C LEU A 52 -1.60 5.23 -12.11
N MET A 53 -1.12 3.99 -12.00
CA MET A 53 -0.44 3.51 -10.81
C MET A 53 0.48 2.33 -11.12
N ALA A 54 1.59 2.24 -10.42
CA ALA A 54 2.40 1.02 -10.33
C ALA A 54 2.29 0.44 -8.91
N VAL A 55 2.14 -0.90 -8.85
CA VAL A 55 1.96 -1.63 -7.59
C VAL A 55 3.16 -2.52 -7.35
N GLY A 56 3.81 -2.35 -6.20
CA GLY A 56 4.77 -3.30 -5.66
C GLY A 56 4.14 -4.10 -4.53
N VAL A 57 4.49 -5.38 -4.43
CA VAL A 57 3.97 -6.28 -3.39
C VAL A 57 4.97 -6.40 -2.26
N PHE A 58 4.51 -6.20 -1.04
CA PHE A 58 5.30 -6.37 0.17
C PHE A 58 4.79 -7.58 0.95
N GLY A 59 5.28 -8.75 0.58
CA GLY A 59 4.81 -10.05 1.06
C GLY A 59 3.77 -10.66 0.12
N SER A 60 4.22 -11.38 -0.91
CA SER A 60 3.31 -12.08 -1.82
C SER A 60 2.62 -13.25 -1.12
N THR A 61 1.38 -13.55 -1.52
CA THR A 61 0.53 -14.56 -0.87
C THR A 61 1.17 -15.94 -0.85
N GLU A 62 1.76 -16.37 -1.95
CA GLU A 62 2.29 -17.74 -2.09
C GLU A 62 3.72 -17.88 -1.54
N PHE A 63 4.55 -16.86 -1.68
CA PHE A 63 5.98 -16.96 -1.44
C PHE A 63 6.47 -16.04 -0.31
N GLY A 64 5.65 -15.12 0.19
CA GLY A 64 6.06 -14.10 1.16
C GLY A 64 7.13 -13.14 0.62
N THR A 65 7.40 -13.14 -0.69
CA THR A 65 8.47 -12.34 -1.30
C THR A 65 8.12 -10.85 -1.28
N ILE A 66 9.14 -10.03 -1.16
CA ILE A 66 9.04 -8.57 -1.10
C ILE A 66 9.65 -7.98 -2.35
N ASP A 67 8.88 -7.20 -3.09
CA ASP A 67 9.34 -6.50 -4.28
C ASP A 67 10.34 -5.38 -3.93
N PRO A 68 11.24 -4.99 -4.82
CA PRO A 68 12.23 -3.94 -4.58
C PRO A 68 11.57 -2.54 -4.64
N LEU A 69 10.88 -2.15 -3.56
CA LEU A 69 10.11 -0.91 -3.50
C LEU A 69 10.96 0.35 -3.58
N ASP A 70 12.18 0.29 -3.10
CA ASP A 70 13.21 1.32 -3.25
C ASP A 70 13.54 1.57 -4.71
N ALA A 71 13.87 0.51 -5.46
CA ALA A 71 14.15 0.59 -6.89
C ALA A 71 12.91 1.00 -7.71
N LEU A 72 11.70 0.57 -7.31
CA LEU A 72 10.44 1.00 -7.90
C LEU A 72 10.24 2.52 -7.74
N ALA A 73 10.55 3.06 -6.56
CA ALA A 73 10.46 4.49 -6.30
C ALA A 73 11.50 5.28 -7.13
N ASP A 74 12.71 4.77 -7.25
CA ASP A 74 13.75 5.37 -8.09
C ASP A 74 13.34 5.37 -9.57
N LEU A 75 12.73 4.29 -10.03
CA LEU A 75 12.20 4.21 -11.39
C LEU A 75 11.12 5.26 -11.64
N ARG A 76 10.20 5.46 -10.68
CA ARG A 76 9.18 6.53 -10.79
C ARG A 76 9.82 7.90 -10.99
N GLU A 77 10.86 8.25 -10.21
CA GLU A 77 11.50 9.55 -10.34
C GLU A 77 12.19 9.71 -11.71
N ARG A 78 12.82 8.66 -12.23
CA ARG A 78 13.37 8.66 -13.59
C ARG A 78 12.29 8.88 -14.66
N MET A 79 11.15 8.22 -14.52
CA MET A 79 10.04 8.37 -15.47
C MET A 79 9.38 9.75 -15.36
N ARG A 80 9.27 10.30 -14.15
CA ARG A 80 8.76 11.65 -13.90
C ARG A 80 9.61 12.73 -14.60
N ALA A 81 10.93 12.59 -14.55
CA ALA A 81 11.85 13.48 -15.27
C ALA A 81 11.66 13.43 -16.80
N ARG A 82 11.04 12.34 -17.31
CA ARG A 82 10.70 12.15 -18.72
C ARG A 82 9.23 12.48 -19.06
N GLY A 83 8.51 13.09 -18.12
CA GLY A 83 7.13 13.51 -18.29
C GLY A 83 6.07 12.45 -18.03
N LEU A 84 6.43 11.27 -17.48
CA LEU A 84 5.48 10.23 -17.10
C LEU A 84 5.33 10.19 -15.57
N GLY A 85 4.26 10.80 -15.05
CA GLY A 85 3.86 10.72 -13.65
C GLY A 85 2.86 9.58 -13.42
N PHE A 86 2.98 8.89 -12.29
CA PHE A 86 2.03 7.88 -11.83
C PHE A 86 2.14 7.66 -10.32
N ALA A 87 1.07 7.17 -9.70
CA ALA A 87 1.07 6.84 -8.28
C ALA A 87 1.83 5.53 -8.01
N LEU A 88 2.41 5.43 -6.81
CA LEU A 88 2.99 4.19 -6.29
C LEU A 88 2.14 3.65 -5.15
N HIS A 89 1.77 2.38 -5.25
CA HIS A 89 1.08 1.66 -4.18
C HIS A 89 1.88 0.45 -3.73
N ALA A 90 2.01 0.28 -2.41
CA ALA A 90 2.52 -0.95 -1.84
C ALA A 90 1.35 -1.83 -1.37
N ASP A 91 1.16 -2.96 -2.02
CA ASP A 91 0.31 -4.03 -1.52
C ASP A 91 1.06 -4.79 -0.44
N ALA A 92 0.96 -4.28 0.78
CA ALA A 92 1.54 -4.87 1.98
C ALA A 92 0.47 -5.58 2.83
N ALA A 93 -0.60 -6.00 2.20
CA ALA A 93 -1.73 -6.65 2.83
C ALA A 93 -1.30 -7.82 3.72
N TRP A 94 -0.35 -8.63 3.24
CA TRP A 94 0.22 -9.72 4.02
C TRP A 94 1.43 -9.28 4.85
N GLY A 95 2.43 -8.67 4.22
CA GLY A 95 3.74 -8.42 4.82
C GLY A 95 3.85 -7.15 5.65
N GLY A 96 2.83 -6.28 5.66
CA GLY A 96 2.92 -4.95 6.29
C GLY A 96 3.32 -4.98 7.76
N TYR A 97 2.86 -5.95 8.52
CA TYR A 97 3.25 -6.13 9.93
C TYR A 97 4.73 -6.47 10.12
N LEU A 98 5.38 -7.08 9.13
CA LEU A 98 6.82 -7.35 9.20
C LEU A 98 7.67 -6.07 9.30
N CYS A 99 7.09 -4.92 8.94
CA CYS A 99 7.78 -3.62 9.08
C CYS A 99 8.14 -3.30 10.52
N THR A 100 7.45 -3.85 11.51
CA THR A 100 7.76 -3.66 12.94
C THR A 100 9.17 -4.15 13.30
N LEU A 101 9.66 -5.20 12.64
CA LEU A 101 11.00 -5.74 12.86
C LEU A 101 12.11 -4.73 12.46
N PHE A 102 11.79 -3.80 11.58
CA PHE A 102 12.72 -2.84 10.98
C PHE A 102 12.57 -1.43 11.56
N ARG A 103 11.68 -1.23 12.53
CA ARG A 103 11.40 0.06 13.14
C ARG A 103 11.78 0.06 14.60
N SER A 104 12.34 1.16 15.06
CA SER A 104 12.50 1.48 16.48
C SER A 104 11.17 2.01 17.05
N GLU A 105 11.10 2.16 18.37
CA GLU A 105 9.88 2.64 19.06
C GLU A 105 9.42 4.03 18.59
N ASP A 106 10.36 4.88 18.17
CA ASP A 106 10.07 6.19 17.57
C ASP A 106 9.68 6.13 16.09
N GLY A 107 9.60 4.91 15.51
CA GLY A 107 9.23 4.66 14.12
C GLY A 107 10.36 4.87 13.10
N ALA A 108 11.60 5.17 13.53
CA ALA A 108 12.73 5.29 12.62
C ALA A 108 13.14 3.92 12.03
N LEU A 109 13.72 3.92 10.84
CA LEU A 109 14.26 2.71 10.23
C LEU A 109 15.53 2.29 11.00
N ARG A 110 15.54 1.06 11.50
CA ARG A 110 16.70 0.48 12.21
C ARG A 110 17.85 0.21 11.22
N ASP A 111 19.05 0.24 11.73
CA ASP A 111 20.24 -0.14 10.97
C ASP A 111 20.17 -1.59 10.47
N ALA A 112 20.59 -1.83 9.22
CA ALA A 112 20.48 -3.13 8.56
C ALA A 112 21.28 -4.22 9.28
N ASP A 113 22.49 -3.88 9.77
CA ASP A 113 23.35 -4.85 10.47
C ASP A 113 22.78 -5.16 11.86
N ALA A 114 22.15 -4.18 12.53
CA ALA A 114 21.48 -4.40 13.80
C ALA A 114 20.30 -5.38 13.65
N VAL A 115 19.45 -5.17 12.64
CA VAL A 115 18.34 -6.09 12.35
C VAL A 115 18.85 -7.48 11.93
N GLY A 116 19.89 -7.54 11.10
CA GLY A 116 20.51 -8.80 10.65
C GLY A 116 21.17 -9.61 11.78
N ARG A 117 21.70 -8.95 12.83
CA ARG A 117 22.22 -9.63 14.02
C ARG A 117 21.12 -10.23 14.88
N GLU A 118 19.99 -9.57 14.96
CA GLU A 118 18.84 -10.03 15.77
C GLU A 118 18.09 -11.17 15.07
N PHE A 119 17.95 -11.10 13.76
CA PHE A 119 17.19 -12.06 12.94
C PHE A 119 18.08 -12.77 11.92
N ALA A 120 18.85 -13.76 12.36
CA ALA A 120 19.92 -14.41 11.58
C ALA A 120 19.49 -15.01 10.22
N ARG A 121 18.21 -15.34 10.03
CA ARG A 121 17.69 -15.93 8.78
C ARG A 121 16.84 -14.97 7.95
N PHE A 122 16.64 -13.78 8.44
CA PHE A 122 15.85 -12.70 7.87
C PHE A 122 16.30 -11.40 8.55
N PRO A 123 16.47 -10.31 7.89
CA PRO A 123 16.25 -10.00 6.47
C PRO A 123 17.54 -9.93 5.66
N SER A 124 17.41 -10.00 4.32
CA SER A 124 18.51 -9.60 3.44
C SER A 124 18.61 -8.07 3.31
N SER A 125 19.77 -7.56 2.89
CA SER A 125 19.95 -6.14 2.60
C SER A 125 18.91 -5.59 1.59
N ALA A 126 18.52 -6.42 0.61
CA ALA A 126 17.48 -6.07 -0.35
C ALA A 126 16.09 -5.91 0.29
N VAL A 127 15.76 -6.72 1.30
CA VAL A 127 14.51 -6.57 2.06
C VAL A 127 14.56 -5.29 2.91
N HIS A 128 15.67 -5.02 3.58
CA HIS A 128 15.85 -3.79 4.34
C HIS A 128 15.68 -2.53 3.45
N ALA A 129 16.29 -2.53 2.26
CA ALA A 129 16.14 -1.44 1.29
C ALA A 129 14.66 -1.26 0.86
N ALA A 130 13.96 -2.37 0.58
CA ALA A 130 12.54 -2.34 0.23
C ALA A 130 11.66 -1.77 1.36
N VAL A 131 11.96 -2.07 2.64
CA VAL A 131 11.29 -1.46 3.79
C VAL A 131 11.51 0.05 3.83
N GLY A 132 12.73 0.51 3.56
CA GLY A 132 13.04 1.93 3.37
C GLY A 132 12.22 2.55 2.24
N GLY A 133 12.02 1.82 1.15
CA GLY A 133 11.22 2.22 0.00
C GLY A 133 9.74 2.48 0.31
N LEU A 134 9.16 1.84 1.33
CA LEU A 134 7.77 2.06 1.75
C LEU A 134 7.48 3.53 2.06
N THR A 135 8.44 4.25 2.60
CA THR A 135 8.28 5.68 2.91
C THR A 135 8.12 6.56 1.67
N ARG A 136 8.37 6.02 0.49
CA ARG A 136 8.26 6.71 -0.81
C ARG A 136 7.02 6.32 -1.60
N MET A 137 6.18 5.42 -1.07
CA MET A 137 4.90 5.04 -1.67
C MET A 137 3.84 6.11 -1.41
N ASP A 138 2.92 6.29 -2.34
CA ASP A 138 1.79 7.23 -2.18
C ASP A 138 0.68 6.62 -1.34
N SER A 139 0.55 5.29 -1.37
CA SER A 139 -0.40 4.55 -0.53
C SER A 139 0.09 3.14 -0.21
N VAL A 140 -0.43 2.59 0.89
CA VAL A 140 -0.09 1.25 1.38
C VAL A 140 -1.36 0.57 1.88
N THR A 141 -1.58 -0.69 1.51
CA THR A 141 -2.59 -1.56 2.12
C THR A 141 -1.93 -2.47 3.16
N ILE A 142 -2.53 -2.58 4.34
CA ILE A 142 -2.09 -3.48 5.42
C ILE A 142 -3.33 -4.19 5.96
N ASP A 143 -3.29 -5.52 6.10
CA ASP A 143 -4.43 -6.27 6.59
C ASP A 143 -4.19 -6.79 8.03
N PRO A 144 -4.78 -6.13 9.05
CA PRO A 144 -4.75 -6.62 10.42
C PRO A 144 -5.31 -8.05 10.58
N HIS A 145 -6.23 -8.45 9.72
CA HIS A 145 -6.78 -9.81 9.71
C HIS A 145 -5.81 -10.89 9.19
N LYS A 146 -4.60 -10.51 8.77
CA LYS A 146 -3.53 -11.42 8.37
C LYS A 146 -2.50 -11.53 9.49
N LEU A 147 -1.34 -10.95 9.36
CA LEU A 147 -0.29 -11.03 10.40
C LEU A 147 -0.58 -10.20 11.67
N GLY A 148 -1.65 -9.41 11.67
CA GLY A 148 -2.14 -8.76 12.89
C GLY A 148 -3.01 -9.65 13.77
N TYR A 149 -3.27 -10.90 13.37
CA TYR A 149 -4.04 -11.91 14.13
C TYR A 149 -5.47 -11.49 14.52
N LEU A 150 -6.10 -10.67 13.67
CA LEU A 150 -7.49 -10.24 13.85
C LEU A 150 -8.47 -10.96 12.92
N PRO A 151 -9.79 -10.94 13.22
CA PRO A 151 -10.81 -11.45 12.32
C PRO A 151 -10.87 -10.69 10.99
N TYR A 152 -11.42 -11.31 9.96
CA TYR A 152 -11.44 -10.86 8.57
C TYR A 152 -12.04 -9.47 8.31
N GLY A 153 -12.83 -8.92 9.18
CA GLY A 153 -13.43 -7.60 9.01
C GLY A 153 -12.44 -6.42 9.06
N SER A 154 -11.15 -6.66 9.36
CA SER A 154 -10.15 -5.62 9.58
C SER A 154 -9.19 -5.52 8.39
N GLY A 155 -9.24 -4.41 7.67
CA GLY A 155 -8.26 -3.98 6.67
C GLY A 155 -7.87 -2.54 6.92
N ALA A 156 -6.68 -2.14 6.49
CA ALA A 156 -6.23 -0.75 6.58
C ALA A 156 -5.64 -0.27 5.25
N PHE A 157 -5.96 0.96 4.92
CA PHE A 157 -5.39 1.70 3.79
C PHE A 157 -4.78 2.99 4.33
N VAL A 158 -3.51 3.20 4.03
CA VAL A 158 -2.77 4.40 4.42
C VAL A 158 -2.43 5.17 3.16
N CYS A 159 -2.75 6.45 3.12
CA CYS A 159 -2.45 7.35 2.02
C CYS A 159 -1.56 8.50 2.50
N ARG A 160 -0.56 8.85 1.71
CA ARG A 160 0.36 9.95 2.01
C ARG A 160 -0.33 11.30 1.98
N ASP A 161 -1.18 11.52 0.99
CA ASP A 161 -1.92 12.78 0.81
C ASP A 161 -3.31 12.65 1.42
N GLN A 162 -3.52 13.33 2.54
CA GLN A 162 -4.81 13.31 3.24
C GLN A 162 -5.96 13.84 2.38
N ARG A 163 -5.69 14.67 1.36
CA ARG A 163 -6.72 15.18 0.44
C ARG A 163 -7.33 14.08 -0.42
N ALA A 164 -6.68 12.92 -0.53
CA ALA A 164 -7.26 11.78 -1.26
C ALA A 164 -8.60 11.32 -0.68
N ILE A 165 -8.89 11.59 0.60
CA ILE A 165 -10.17 11.28 1.23
C ILE A 165 -11.32 12.08 0.60
N GLU A 166 -11.05 13.28 0.09
CA GLU A 166 -12.05 14.14 -0.54
C GLU A 166 -12.60 13.54 -1.83
N LEU A 167 -11.83 12.65 -2.49
CA LEU A 167 -12.30 11.93 -3.68
C LEU A 167 -13.42 10.93 -3.38
N LEU A 168 -13.58 10.55 -2.12
CA LEU A 168 -14.61 9.61 -1.66
C LEU A 168 -15.74 10.32 -0.92
N THR A 169 -15.64 11.64 -0.74
CA THR A 169 -16.59 12.40 0.08
C THR A 169 -17.97 12.44 -0.58
N GLU A 170 -18.96 11.95 0.15
CA GLU A 170 -20.37 12.06 -0.20
C GLU A 170 -21.17 12.77 0.91
N SER A 171 -22.23 13.45 0.52
CA SER A 171 -23.12 14.12 1.44
C SER A 171 -24.47 13.43 1.50
N ALA A 172 -25.03 13.31 2.68
CA ALA A 172 -26.38 12.81 2.90
C ALA A 172 -27.00 13.56 4.09
N ASP A 173 -27.85 14.55 3.81
CA ASP A 173 -28.42 15.48 4.81
C ASP A 173 -29.16 14.77 5.93
N TYR A 174 -29.71 13.57 5.66
CA TYR A 174 -30.43 12.75 6.65
C TYR A 174 -29.52 12.00 7.62
N VAL A 175 -28.19 11.97 7.38
CA VAL A 175 -27.22 11.23 8.20
C VAL A 175 -26.12 12.14 8.72
N PHE A 176 -25.65 13.09 7.90
CA PHE A 176 -24.49 13.89 8.20
C PHE A 176 -24.87 15.33 8.54
N SER A 177 -24.33 15.88 9.62
CA SER A 177 -24.47 17.29 9.94
C SER A 177 -23.45 18.13 9.17
N GLU A 178 -23.83 19.35 8.78
CA GLU A 178 -22.99 20.26 7.97
C GLU A 178 -21.75 20.81 8.69
N ARG A 179 -21.59 20.57 9.99
CA ARG A 179 -20.53 21.21 10.78
C ARG A 179 -19.35 20.29 11.03
N ASP A 180 -18.41 20.29 10.10
CA ASP A 180 -17.08 19.70 10.28
C ASP A 180 -16.07 20.84 10.56
N GLU A 181 -16.20 21.51 11.68
CA GLU A 181 -15.22 22.51 12.16
C GLU A 181 -14.16 21.82 13.04
N GLY A 182 -12.91 22.24 12.92
CA GLY A 182 -11.82 21.76 13.76
C GLY A 182 -10.64 21.15 13.01
N ASP A 183 -9.85 20.35 13.73
CA ASP A 183 -8.70 19.62 13.14
C ASP A 183 -9.15 18.49 12.20
N PHE A 184 -8.17 17.81 11.61
CA PHE A 184 -8.44 16.71 10.68
C PHE A 184 -9.38 15.65 11.29
N PHE A 185 -9.14 15.21 12.52
CA PHE A 185 -9.96 14.17 13.17
C PHE A 185 -11.37 14.65 13.50
N ALA A 186 -11.51 15.92 13.93
CA ALA A 186 -12.82 16.50 14.18
C ALA A 186 -13.66 16.58 12.91
N ARG A 187 -13.05 17.02 11.80
CA ARG A 187 -13.72 17.12 10.49
C ARG A 187 -14.10 15.77 9.88
N HIS A 188 -13.36 14.68 10.20
CA HIS A 188 -13.57 13.36 9.61
C HIS A 188 -14.22 12.36 10.59
N ARG A 189 -14.92 12.83 11.61
CA ARG A 189 -15.62 11.95 12.57
C ARG A 189 -16.74 11.11 11.93
N GLN A 190 -17.39 11.64 10.91
CA GLN A 190 -18.47 10.96 10.20
C GLN A 190 -17.90 10.07 9.08
N LEU A 191 -17.25 8.98 9.47
CA LEU A 191 -16.50 8.11 8.56
C LEU A 191 -17.29 7.59 7.37
N GLY A 192 -18.62 7.43 7.50
CA GLY A 192 -19.49 7.00 6.40
C GLY A 192 -19.44 7.90 5.17
N ARG A 193 -19.07 9.20 5.33
CA ARG A 193 -18.88 10.12 4.19
C ARG A 193 -17.69 9.77 3.32
N TYR A 194 -16.73 9.05 3.85
CA TYR A 194 -15.39 8.86 3.28
C TYR A 194 -15.07 7.40 2.95
N ILE A 195 -16.04 6.51 3.04
CA ILE A 195 -15.90 5.09 2.71
C ILE A 195 -16.92 4.67 1.67
N PRO A 196 -16.55 3.81 0.69
CA PRO A 196 -17.46 3.40 -0.38
C PRO A 196 -18.75 2.71 0.12
N GLU A 197 -18.67 2.01 1.25
CA GLU A 197 -19.80 1.25 1.81
C GLU A 197 -20.82 2.11 2.55
N GLY A 198 -20.47 3.33 2.92
CA GLY A 198 -21.31 4.23 3.75
C GLY A 198 -21.43 3.80 5.21
N SER A 199 -21.42 2.50 5.51
CA SER A 199 -21.47 1.95 6.87
C SER A 199 -20.52 0.78 7.05
N LYS A 200 -19.74 0.78 8.14
CA LYS A 200 -18.85 -0.31 8.55
C LYS A 200 -18.98 -0.58 10.05
N PRO A 201 -18.81 -1.85 10.49
CA PRO A 201 -18.76 -2.18 11.91
C PRO A 201 -17.58 -1.48 12.59
N GLY A 202 -17.84 -0.55 13.50
CA GLY A 202 -16.79 0.16 14.28
C GLY A 202 -16.01 -0.77 15.21
N ALA A 203 -16.58 -1.91 15.58
CA ALA A 203 -15.93 -2.94 16.41
C ALA A 203 -14.59 -3.44 15.85
N ASN A 204 -14.42 -3.44 14.52
CA ASN A 204 -13.15 -3.85 13.91
C ASN A 204 -11.97 -2.94 14.30
N ALA A 205 -12.19 -1.63 14.32
CA ALA A 205 -11.16 -0.67 14.77
C ALA A 205 -10.84 -0.85 16.25
N ALA A 206 -11.86 -1.07 17.10
CA ALA A 206 -11.67 -1.37 18.52
C ALA A 206 -10.87 -2.66 18.74
N ALA A 207 -11.15 -3.71 17.95
CA ALA A 207 -10.42 -4.97 18.02
C ALA A 207 -8.93 -4.78 17.66
N VAL A 208 -8.63 -3.99 16.59
CA VAL A 208 -7.24 -3.63 16.23
C VAL A 208 -6.56 -2.94 17.40
N TYR A 209 -7.20 -1.93 17.99
CA TYR A 209 -6.65 -1.20 19.14
C TYR A 209 -6.33 -2.13 20.32
N VAL A 210 -7.28 -2.98 20.70
CA VAL A 210 -7.12 -3.90 21.86
C VAL A 210 -5.96 -4.86 21.62
N VAL A 211 -5.91 -5.51 20.43
CA VAL A 211 -4.84 -6.47 20.12
C VAL A 211 -3.47 -5.80 20.14
N HIS A 212 -3.32 -4.62 19.51
CA HIS A 212 -2.03 -3.91 19.50
C HIS A 212 -1.61 -3.33 20.85
N ARG A 213 -2.52 -3.27 21.83
CA ARG A 213 -2.22 -2.86 23.22
C ARG A 213 -1.90 -4.04 24.12
N THR A 214 -2.30 -5.24 23.75
CA THR A 214 -2.16 -6.46 24.59
C THR A 214 -1.07 -7.41 24.08
N LEU A 215 -0.82 -7.41 22.78
CA LEU A 215 0.27 -8.17 22.16
C LEU A 215 1.38 -7.18 21.79
N PRO A 216 2.54 -7.26 22.44
CA PRO A 216 3.67 -6.35 22.19
C PRO A 216 4.29 -6.58 20.80
#